data_1a993a0ccedd35801e50b2894747f806
#
_entry.id   1a993a0ccedd35801e50b2894747f806
#
_cell.length_a   1.000
_cell.length_b   1.000
_cell.length_c   1.000
_cell.angle_alpha   90.00
_cell.angle_beta   90.00
_cell.angle_gamma   90.00
#
_symmetry.space_group_name_H-M   'P 1'
#
loop_
_entity.id
_entity.type
_entity.pdbx_description
1 polymer ?
#
loop_
_entity_poly.entity_id
_entity_poly.type
_entity_poly.pdbx_seq_one_letter_code
_entity_poly.pdbx_strand_id
1 'polypeptide(L)'
;LIFLLVVLMLIVVLMLINVGCVTVVNEESNSRNERSISEKETERFVLISKQKIDDNSINGITINLLVDKETKVMYVFTTKYQHGYGAGMEVLVDENGKPVIYEGEL
;
A
#
# COMPACT_ATOMS: atom_id res chain seq x y z
N LEU A 1 56.39 -1.59 -26.22
CA LEU A 1 55.29 -1.08 -27.07
C LEU A 1 54.15 -2.08 -27.20
N ILE A 2 54.48 -3.35 -27.50
CA ILE A 2 53.45 -4.40 -27.64
C ILE A 2 52.72 -4.68 -26.31
N PHE A 3 53.44 -4.68 -25.21
CA PHE A 3 52.87 -4.85 -23.88
C PHE A 3 51.87 -3.74 -23.51
N LEU A 4 52.19 -2.47 -23.85
CA LEU A 4 51.34 -1.33 -23.63
C LEU A 4 50.04 -1.42 -24.45
N LEU A 5 50.11 -1.88 -25.69
CA LEU A 5 48.97 -2.10 -26.58
C LEU A 5 48.03 -3.18 -26.06
N VAL A 6 48.60 -4.28 -25.53
CA VAL A 6 47.82 -5.38 -24.97
C VAL A 6 47.06 -4.94 -23.69
N VAL A 7 47.73 -4.18 -22.84
CA VAL A 7 47.12 -3.61 -21.62
C VAL A 7 45.98 -2.63 -21.96
N LEU A 8 46.19 -1.77 -22.98
CA LEU A 8 45.17 -0.83 -23.41
C LEU A 8 43.95 -1.55 -23.98
N MET A 9 44.13 -2.61 -24.76
CA MET A 9 43.04 -3.44 -25.28
C MET A 9 42.26 -4.14 -24.18
N LEU A 10 42.94 -4.61 -23.14
CA LEU A 10 42.31 -5.28 -22.00
C LEU A 10 41.42 -4.32 -21.19
N ILE A 11 41.86 -3.06 -21.03
CA ILE A 11 41.10 -2.01 -20.36
C ILE A 11 39.83 -1.67 -21.15
N VAL A 12 39.94 -1.55 -22.48
CA VAL A 12 38.78 -1.27 -23.34
C VAL A 12 37.73 -2.42 -23.28
N VAL A 13 38.18 -3.65 -23.30
CA VAL A 13 37.29 -4.82 -23.18
C VAL A 13 36.60 -4.85 -21.81
N LEU A 14 37.32 -4.55 -20.72
CA LEU A 14 36.73 -4.45 -19.37
C LEU A 14 35.71 -3.33 -19.25
N MET A 15 35.92 -2.21 -19.91
CA MET A 15 34.96 -1.09 -19.92
C MET A 15 33.69 -1.46 -20.71
N LEU A 16 33.79 -2.22 -21.80
CA LEU A 16 32.65 -2.66 -22.60
C LEU A 16 31.77 -3.68 -21.85
N ILE A 17 32.35 -4.51 -20.99
CA ILE A 17 31.60 -5.50 -20.19
C ILE A 17 30.77 -4.79 -19.10
N ASN A 18 31.23 -3.69 -18.55
CA ASN A 18 30.52 -2.96 -17.50
C ASN A 18 29.35 -2.11 -18.02
N VAL A 19 29.31 -1.76 -19.30
CA VAL A 19 28.21 -0.98 -19.89
C VAL A 19 27.00 -1.86 -20.22
N GLY A 20 27.21 -3.15 -20.46
CA GLY A 20 26.12 -4.07 -20.82
C GLY A 20 25.22 -4.52 -19.66
N CYS A 21 25.68 -4.42 -18.40
CA CYS A 21 24.90 -4.89 -17.23
C CYS A 21 23.99 -3.81 -16.61
N VAL A 22 24.20 -2.54 -16.90
CA VAL A 22 23.45 -1.43 -16.26
C VAL A 22 22.16 -1.10 -17.00
N THR A 23 22.08 -1.40 -18.29
CA THR A 23 20.90 -1.03 -19.11
C THR A 23 19.74 -2.00 -19.01
N VAL A 24 19.95 -3.24 -18.59
CA VAL A 24 18.88 -4.26 -18.53
C VAL A 24 18.09 -4.19 -17.22
N VAL A 25 18.66 -3.65 -16.14
CA VAL A 25 17.99 -3.57 -14.82
C VAL A 25 17.09 -2.34 -14.70
N ASN A 26 17.29 -1.31 -15.51
CA ASN A 26 16.51 -0.07 -15.41
C ASN A 26 15.21 -0.06 -16.23
N GLU A 27 15.04 -0.95 -17.21
CA GLU A 27 13.79 -0.98 -18.00
C GLU A 27 12.66 -1.75 -17.34
N GLU A 28 12.96 -2.77 -16.51
CA GLU A 28 11.90 -3.49 -15.79
C GLU A 28 11.36 -2.78 -14.55
N SER A 29 12.14 -1.90 -13.93
CA SER A 29 11.67 -1.14 -12.78
C SER A 29 10.84 0.09 -13.16
N ASN A 30 11.00 0.63 -14.37
CA ASN A 30 10.25 1.81 -14.81
C ASN A 30 8.81 1.49 -15.26
N SER A 31 8.54 0.29 -15.76
CA SER A 31 7.18 -0.06 -16.19
C SER A 31 6.23 -0.38 -15.02
N ARG A 32 6.76 -0.66 -13.83
CA ARG A 32 5.95 -0.84 -12.61
C ARG A 32 5.66 0.46 -11.87
N ASN A 33 6.53 1.46 -12.00
CA ASN A 33 6.35 2.74 -11.32
C ASN A 33 5.42 3.71 -12.06
N GLU A 34 5.28 3.57 -13.38
CA GLU A 34 4.36 4.44 -14.13
C GLU A 34 2.88 4.10 -13.92
N ARG A 35 2.55 2.89 -13.50
CA ARG A 35 1.18 2.54 -13.10
C ARG A 35 0.77 3.03 -11.71
N SER A 36 1.73 3.35 -10.85
CA SER A 36 1.44 3.82 -9.49
C SER A 36 1.28 5.34 -9.38
N ILE A 37 1.60 6.10 -10.42
CA ILE A 37 1.58 7.58 -10.39
C ILE A 37 0.27 8.16 -10.95
N SER A 38 -0.53 7.39 -11.69
CA SER A 38 -1.77 7.91 -12.30
C SER A 38 -3.02 7.77 -11.44
N GLU A 39 -2.98 7.00 -10.36
CA GLU A 39 -4.04 6.92 -9.37
C GLU A 39 -3.62 7.68 -8.11
N LYS A 40 -3.71 8.99 -8.15
CA LYS A 40 -3.90 9.77 -6.96
C LYS A 40 -5.34 9.48 -6.50
N GLU A 41 -5.55 8.28 -5.95
CA GLU A 41 -6.74 7.96 -5.19
C GLU A 41 -6.88 9.03 -4.13
N THR A 42 -7.84 9.89 -4.29
CA THR A 42 -8.28 10.73 -3.20
C THR A 42 -8.90 9.77 -2.20
N GLU A 43 -8.15 9.45 -1.15
CA GLU A 43 -8.65 8.62 -0.07
C GLU A 43 -9.94 9.20 0.46
N ARG A 44 -11.07 8.61 0.08
CA ARG A 44 -12.39 9.05 0.51
C ARG A 44 -12.66 8.67 1.95
N PHE A 45 -12.19 7.49 2.35
CA PHE A 45 -12.41 6.98 3.70
C PHE A 45 -11.16 7.12 4.55
N VAL A 46 -11.33 7.60 5.76
CA VAL A 46 -10.26 7.75 6.76
C VAL A 46 -10.52 6.81 7.93
N LEU A 47 -9.49 6.09 8.33
CA LEU A 47 -9.52 5.29 9.55
C LEU A 47 -9.37 6.20 10.78
N ILE A 48 -10.40 6.23 11.62
CA ILE A 48 -10.41 7.04 12.85
C ILE A 48 -9.93 6.22 14.05
N SER A 49 -10.35 4.97 14.14
CA SER A 49 -10.06 4.10 15.28
C SER A 49 -9.99 2.65 14.85
N LYS A 50 -9.11 1.92 15.51
CA LYS A 50 -8.96 0.47 15.35
C LYS A 50 -8.95 -0.20 16.70
N GLN A 51 -9.86 -1.12 16.94
CA GLN A 51 -9.93 -1.92 18.14
C GLN A 51 -9.84 -3.39 17.81
N LYS A 52 -8.93 -4.08 18.48
CA LYS A 52 -8.86 -5.55 18.43
C LYS A 52 -9.57 -6.11 19.65
N ILE A 53 -10.54 -6.98 19.42
CA ILE A 53 -11.19 -7.74 20.47
C ILE A 53 -10.58 -9.14 20.47
N ASP A 54 -9.87 -9.46 21.54
CA ASP A 54 -9.24 -10.74 21.74
C ASP A 54 -10.08 -11.51 22.78
N ASP A 55 -10.73 -12.55 22.33
CA ASP A 55 -11.57 -13.41 23.17
C ASP A 55 -10.81 -14.65 23.69
N ASN A 56 -9.47 -14.58 23.76
CA ASN A 56 -8.57 -15.71 24.06
C ASN A 56 -8.65 -16.86 23.04
N SER A 57 -9.36 -16.68 21.95
CA SER A 57 -9.34 -17.59 20.82
C SER A 57 -8.31 -17.12 19.77
N ILE A 58 -7.83 -18.05 18.97
CA ILE A 58 -6.93 -17.77 17.83
C ILE A 58 -7.60 -16.82 16.81
N ASN A 59 -8.83 -16.45 17.02
CA ASN A 59 -9.75 -15.82 16.10
C ASN A 59 -10.16 -14.41 16.56
N GLY A 60 -9.22 -13.48 16.61
CA GLY A 60 -9.49 -12.09 16.97
C GLY A 60 -10.42 -11.38 15.99
N ILE A 61 -11.32 -10.58 16.53
CA ILE A 61 -12.16 -9.65 15.76
C ILE A 61 -11.50 -8.29 15.80
N THR A 62 -11.36 -7.66 14.64
CA THR A 62 -10.91 -6.28 14.55
C THR A 62 -12.07 -5.39 14.13
N ILE A 63 -12.32 -4.34 14.89
CA ILE A 63 -13.32 -3.31 14.60
C ILE A 63 -12.59 -2.03 14.20
N ASN A 64 -12.91 -1.52 13.03
CA ASN A 64 -12.36 -0.28 12.51
C ASN A 64 -13.49 0.73 12.34
N LEU A 65 -13.27 1.96 12.82
CA LEU A 65 -14.14 3.09 12.54
C LEU A 65 -13.59 3.91 11.39
N LEU A 66 -14.40 4.08 10.36
CA LEU A 66 -14.09 4.83 9.16
C LEU A 66 -15.00 6.04 9.04
N VAL A 67 -14.49 7.10 8.43
CA VAL A 67 -15.27 8.29 8.06
C VAL A 67 -15.18 8.52 6.57
N ASP A 68 -16.32 8.74 5.95
CA ASP A 68 -16.38 9.27 4.59
C ASP A 68 -16.10 10.78 4.63
N LYS A 69 -15.02 11.22 4.01
CA LYS A 69 -14.63 12.64 3.99
C LYS A 69 -15.66 13.55 3.34
N GLU A 70 -16.43 13.03 2.39
CA GLU A 70 -17.41 13.83 1.66
C GLU A 70 -18.69 14.06 2.46
N THR A 71 -19.22 13.02 3.07
CA THR A 71 -20.50 13.05 3.79
C THR A 71 -20.34 13.22 5.30
N LYS A 72 -19.15 12.96 5.84
CA LYS A 72 -18.85 12.86 7.27
C LYS A 72 -19.57 11.72 7.99
N VAL A 73 -20.22 10.84 7.26
CA VAL A 73 -20.86 9.65 7.82
C VAL A 73 -19.82 8.67 8.30
N MET A 74 -20.03 8.11 9.48
CA MET A 74 -19.18 7.11 10.07
C MET A 74 -19.64 5.70 9.73
N TYR A 75 -18.67 4.81 9.53
CA TYR A 75 -18.86 3.40 9.20
C TYR A 75 -18.08 2.52 10.16
N VAL A 76 -18.62 1.36 10.45
CA VAL A 76 -17.94 0.28 11.17
C VAL A 76 -17.52 -0.78 10.17
N PHE A 77 -16.25 -1.08 10.13
CA PHE A 77 -15.69 -2.17 9.34
C PHE A 77 -15.13 -3.23 10.26
N THR A 78 -15.75 -4.42 10.23
CA THR A 78 -15.39 -5.54 11.08
C THR A 78 -14.71 -6.62 10.26
N THR A 79 -13.56 -7.08 10.72
CA THR A 79 -12.86 -8.23 10.15
C THR A 79 -12.72 -9.31 11.20
N LYS A 80 -12.98 -10.56 10.81
CA LYS A 80 -12.77 -11.74 11.64
C LYS A 80 -11.76 -12.65 10.96
N TYR A 81 -10.75 -13.03 11.72
CA TYR A 81 -9.72 -13.96 11.27
C TYR A 81 -10.10 -15.37 11.76
N GLN A 82 -10.69 -16.17 10.89
CA GLN A 82 -11.01 -17.58 11.17
C GLN A 82 -11.10 -18.31 9.85
N HIS A 83 -10.29 -19.35 9.62
CA HIS A 83 -10.33 -20.26 8.45
C HIS A 83 -10.85 -19.71 7.10
N GLY A 84 -10.78 -18.41 6.92
CA GLY A 84 -11.32 -17.60 5.82
C GLY A 84 -11.61 -16.19 6.34
N TYR A 85 -11.38 -15.21 5.51
CA TYR A 85 -11.61 -13.80 5.85
C TYR A 85 -13.11 -13.50 5.82
N GLY A 86 -13.67 -13.21 6.98
CA GLY A 86 -14.98 -12.57 7.08
C GLY A 86 -14.80 -11.06 7.23
N ALA A 87 -15.44 -10.26 6.38
CA ALA A 87 -15.43 -8.80 6.49
C ALA A 87 -16.85 -8.27 6.29
N GLY A 88 -17.21 -7.26 7.06
CA GLY A 88 -18.49 -6.57 6.96
C GLY A 88 -18.32 -5.09 7.20
N MET A 89 -19.06 -4.26 6.48
CA MET A 89 -19.06 -2.81 6.64
C MET A 89 -20.51 -2.34 6.79
N GLU A 90 -20.77 -1.56 7.85
CA GLU A 90 -22.09 -1.02 8.15
C GLU A 90 -21.98 0.45 8.53
N VAL A 91 -23.05 1.21 8.30
CA VAL A 91 -23.19 2.57 8.78
C VAL A 91 -23.34 2.56 10.30
N LEU A 92 -22.53 3.36 10.99
CA LEU A 92 -22.69 3.58 12.42
C LEU A 92 -23.93 4.46 12.66
N VAL A 93 -24.85 3.97 13.45
CA VAL A 93 -26.09 4.70 13.78
C VAL A 93 -26.14 5.08 15.24
N ASP A 94 -26.83 6.18 15.53
CA ASP A 94 -27.09 6.65 16.89
C ASP A 94 -28.27 5.89 17.54
N GLU A 95 -28.64 6.27 18.75
CA GLU A 95 -29.75 5.70 19.51
C GLU A 95 -31.13 5.83 18.82
N ASN A 96 -31.25 6.78 17.87
CA ASN A 96 -32.46 7.01 17.09
C ASN A 96 -32.41 6.31 15.71
N GLY A 97 -31.38 5.53 15.44
CA GLY A 97 -31.18 4.86 14.15
C GLY A 97 -30.71 5.79 13.03
N LYS A 98 -30.24 6.99 13.34
CA LYS A 98 -29.70 7.94 12.37
C LYS A 98 -28.19 7.73 12.20
N PRO A 99 -27.63 7.95 10.99
CA PRO A 99 -26.20 7.89 10.79
C PRO A 99 -25.44 8.86 11.71
N VAL A 100 -24.39 8.38 12.34
CA VAL A 100 -23.47 9.22 13.12
C VAL A 100 -22.63 10.05 12.20
N ILE A 101 -22.57 11.36 12.45
CA ILE A 101 -21.78 12.33 11.70
C ILE A 101 -20.53 12.66 12.50
N TYR A 102 -19.38 12.57 11.86
CA TYR A 102 -18.09 12.91 12.47
C TYR A 102 -17.92 14.43 12.52
N GLU A 103 -17.67 14.97 13.71
CA GLU A 103 -17.52 16.41 13.95
C GLU A 103 -16.05 16.86 14.11
N GLY A 104 -15.09 15.92 14.05
CA GLY A 104 -13.67 16.22 14.15
C GLY A 104 -13.06 16.73 12.83
N GLU A 105 -11.79 17.10 12.91
CA GLU A 105 -10.99 17.46 11.74
C GLU A 105 -10.42 16.19 11.06
N LEU A 106 -10.37 16.21 9.73
CA LEU A 106 -9.85 15.12 8.89
C LEU A 106 -8.64 15.57 8.10
#